data_447ff9b48cc0ab2b2d8c68034b246b47
#
_entry.id   447ff9b48cc0ab2b2d8c68034b246b47
#
_cell.length_a   1.000
_cell.length_b   1.000
_cell.length_c   1.000
_cell.angle_alpha   90.00
_cell.angle_beta   90.00
_cell.angle_gamma   90.00
#
_symmetry.space_group_name_H-M   'P 1'
#
loop_
_entity.id
_entity.type
_entity.pdbx_description
1 polymer ?
#
loop_
_entity_poly.entity_id
_entity_poly.type
_entity_poly.pdbx_seq_one_letter_code
_entity_poly.pdbx_strand_id
1 'polypeptide(L)'
;YYDSEIKLKNEKISNLHLKKIINQSDDFNNQTNDFEIFNNIISYNIDNNFYNFAPIGNYSDSIRINFYKILAKKKYIENYLAIISKLKLNIENIIPTPLSTSLSSLTKDEKDLGTICIDLGHSTSSIAIFENNKFVYGDTIGVGSNNVTLDIARGVSTTIDSAERLKTLYS
;
A
#
# COMPACT_ATOMS: atom_id res chain seq x y z
N TYR A 1 -0.86 -1.49 9.37
CA TYR A 1 -1.42 -2.81 9.62
C TYR A 1 -2.68 -2.69 10.46
N TYR A 2 -3.65 -3.52 10.17
CA TYR A 2 -4.92 -3.57 10.86
C TYR A 2 -5.32 -5.05 11.05
N ASP A 3 -5.89 -5.38 12.18
CA ASP A 3 -6.42 -6.71 12.43
C ASP A 3 -7.89 -6.65 12.87
N SER A 4 -8.65 -7.67 12.51
CA SER A 4 -10.03 -7.85 12.94
C SER A 4 -10.28 -9.30 13.29
N GLU A 5 -10.99 -9.52 14.39
CA GLU A 5 -11.25 -10.85 14.96
C GLU A 5 -12.73 -11.05 15.22
N ILE A 6 -13.22 -12.26 14.97
CA ILE A 6 -14.50 -12.73 15.48
C ILE A 6 -14.32 -14.00 16.34
N LYS A 7 -15.12 -14.11 17.38
CA LYS A 7 -15.21 -15.32 18.21
C LYS A 7 -16.20 -16.29 17.57
N LEU A 8 -15.76 -17.54 17.48
CA LEU A 8 -16.53 -18.66 16.95
C LEU A 8 -16.75 -19.67 18.04
N LYS A 9 -17.62 -20.23 18.47
CA LYS A 9 -17.75 -21.22 19.57
C LYS A 9 -17.48 -22.63 19.06
N ASN A 10 -16.25 -22.93 18.66
CA ASN A 10 -15.87 -24.19 18.00
C ASN A 10 -16.70 -24.46 16.75
N GLU A 11 -16.93 -23.42 15.95
CA GLU A 11 -17.70 -23.52 14.72
C GLU A 11 -16.77 -23.71 13.51
N LYS A 12 -17.33 -24.32 12.47
CA LYS A 12 -16.65 -24.47 11.18
C LYS A 12 -16.54 -23.13 10.46
N ILE A 13 -15.31 -22.70 10.16
CA ILE A 13 -15.06 -21.45 9.45
C ILE A 13 -15.69 -21.50 8.05
N SER A 14 -16.47 -20.50 7.73
CA SER A 14 -17.21 -20.36 6.48
C SER A 14 -16.91 -19.02 5.80
N ASN A 15 -17.23 -18.92 4.52
CA ASN A 15 -17.15 -17.65 3.78
C ASN A 15 -17.97 -16.52 4.42
N LEU A 16 -19.06 -16.84 5.12
CA LEU A 16 -19.88 -15.85 5.83
C LEU A 16 -19.11 -15.22 7.00
N HIS A 17 -18.34 -16.02 7.73
CA HIS A 17 -17.50 -15.53 8.82
C HIS A 17 -16.42 -14.59 8.30
N LEU A 18 -15.74 -14.94 7.20
CA LEU A 18 -14.73 -14.09 6.57
C LEU A 18 -15.32 -12.76 6.08
N LYS A 19 -16.46 -12.79 5.39
CA LYS A 19 -17.16 -11.59 4.94
C LYS A 19 -17.55 -10.68 6.11
N LYS A 20 -18.00 -11.24 7.22
CA LYS A 20 -18.35 -10.48 8.43
C LYS A 20 -17.15 -9.73 9.00
N ILE A 21 -15.97 -10.38 9.05
CA ILE A 21 -14.74 -9.75 9.53
C ILE A 21 -14.31 -8.63 8.58
N ILE A 22 -14.36 -8.86 7.26
CA ILE A 22 -14.01 -7.86 6.24
C ILE A 22 -14.92 -6.63 6.39
N ASN A 23 -16.24 -6.82 6.49
CA ASN A 23 -17.18 -5.72 6.67
C ASN A 23 -16.91 -4.93 7.96
N GLN A 24 -16.60 -5.61 9.08
CA GLN A 24 -16.20 -4.92 10.32
C GLN A 24 -14.94 -4.07 10.16
N SER A 25 -13.99 -4.54 9.34
CA SER A 25 -12.78 -3.76 9.05
C SER A 25 -13.05 -2.50 8.23
N ASP A 26 -14.12 -2.50 7.42
CA ASP A 26 -14.53 -1.36 6.60
C ASP A 26 -15.29 -0.31 7.43
N ASP A 27 -16.03 -0.73 8.46
CA ASP A 27 -16.71 0.18 9.39
C ASP A 27 -15.73 1.08 10.15
N PHE A 28 -14.51 0.61 10.41
CA PHE A 28 -13.46 1.43 11.03
C PHE A 28 -13.05 2.62 10.15
N ASN A 29 -12.96 2.44 8.85
CA ASN A 29 -12.62 3.51 7.91
C ASN A 29 -13.68 4.62 7.90
N ASN A 30 -14.96 4.24 8.05
CA ASN A 30 -16.07 5.19 8.15
C ASN A 30 -16.01 6.07 9.41
N GLN A 31 -15.48 5.54 10.51
CA GLN A 31 -15.31 6.29 11.76
C GLN A 31 -14.13 7.28 11.70
N THR A 32 -13.07 6.98 10.97
CA THR A 32 -11.88 7.84 10.86
C THR A 32 -12.01 8.94 9.80
N ASN A 33 -13.08 8.93 8.99
CA ASN A 33 -13.28 9.83 7.86
C ASN A 33 -12.10 9.79 6.85
N ASP A 34 -11.45 8.64 6.73
CA ASP A 34 -10.40 8.39 5.78
C ASP A 34 -10.96 7.62 4.57
N PHE A 35 -10.31 7.79 3.42
CA PHE A 35 -10.62 7.07 2.20
C PHE A 35 -9.67 5.88 2.07
N GLU A 36 -10.21 4.67 1.96
CA GLU A 36 -9.40 3.47 1.71
C GLU A 36 -8.98 3.43 0.24
N ILE A 37 -7.67 3.54 0.00
CA ILE A 37 -7.08 3.45 -1.35
C ILE A 37 -6.75 2.01 -1.69
N PHE A 38 -6.28 1.25 -0.70
CA PHE A 38 -5.83 -0.11 -0.89
C PHE A 38 -6.10 -0.95 0.35
N ASN A 39 -6.51 -2.20 0.13
CA ASN A 39 -6.74 -3.18 1.17
C ASN A 39 -6.30 -4.57 0.69
N ASN A 40 -5.48 -5.23 1.47
CA ASN A 40 -5.03 -6.58 1.18
C ASN A 40 -5.01 -7.44 2.45
N ILE A 41 -5.45 -8.69 2.34
CA ILE A 41 -5.36 -9.66 3.42
C ILE A 41 -3.96 -10.28 3.40
N ILE A 42 -3.20 -10.05 4.44
CA ILE A 42 -1.85 -10.59 4.61
C ILE A 42 -1.90 -12.03 5.07
N SER A 43 -2.60 -12.28 6.20
CA SER A 43 -2.68 -13.60 6.80
C SER A 43 -3.96 -13.78 7.62
N TYR A 44 -4.24 -15.03 7.93
CA TYR A 44 -5.28 -15.45 8.86
C TYR A 44 -4.62 -16.08 10.07
N ASN A 45 -5.18 -15.88 11.26
CA ASN A 45 -4.73 -16.50 12.49
C ASN A 45 -5.91 -17.27 13.11
N ILE A 46 -5.67 -18.55 13.38
CA ILE A 46 -6.60 -19.45 14.05
C ILE A 46 -5.83 -20.17 15.13
N ASP A 47 -6.28 -20.10 16.39
CA ASP A 47 -5.68 -20.82 17.54
C ASP A 47 -4.14 -20.63 17.59
N ASN A 48 -3.67 -19.38 17.38
CA ASN A 48 -2.27 -18.98 17.32
C ASN A 48 -1.45 -19.54 16.12
N ASN A 49 -2.09 -20.18 15.15
CA ASN A 49 -1.44 -20.62 13.92
C ASN A 49 -1.72 -19.63 12.78
N PHE A 50 -0.68 -19.31 12.00
CA PHE A 50 -0.77 -18.40 10.86
C PHE A 50 -0.99 -19.17 9.56
N TYR A 51 -1.90 -18.66 8.74
CA TYR A 51 -2.24 -19.21 7.43
C TYR A 51 -2.17 -18.11 6.38
N ASN A 52 -1.54 -18.38 5.25
CA ASN A 52 -1.46 -17.46 4.09
C ASN A 52 -2.68 -17.55 3.17
N PHE A 53 -3.55 -18.51 3.38
CA PHE A 53 -4.79 -18.76 2.63
C PHE A 53 -5.98 -18.85 3.57
N ALA A 54 -7.18 -18.62 3.03
CA ALA A 54 -8.41 -18.66 3.81
C ALA A 54 -8.65 -20.06 4.41
N PRO A 55 -8.73 -20.19 5.73
CA PRO A 55 -8.81 -21.48 6.42
C PRO A 55 -10.25 -22.02 6.48
N ILE A 56 -10.94 -22.00 5.34
CA ILE A 56 -12.33 -22.44 5.24
C ILE A 56 -12.42 -23.94 5.55
N GLY A 57 -13.36 -24.28 6.40
CA GLY A 57 -13.61 -25.67 6.75
C GLY A 57 -12.94 -26.13 8.05
N ASN A 58 -11.99 -25.36 8.59
CA ASN A 58 -11.39 -25.63 9.89
C ASN A 58 -12.36 -25.25 11.01
N TYR A 59 -12.27 -25.95 12.14
CA TYR A 59 -12.99 -25.60 13.37
C TYR A 59 -12.10 -24.72 14.24
N SER A 60 -12.66 -23.70 14.89
CA SER A 60 -11.93 -22.83 15.79
C SER A 60 -12.86 -22.08 16.74
N ASP A 61 -12.30 -21.61 17.85
CA ASP A 61 -12.98 -20.71 18.78
C ASP A 61 -12.91 -19.25 18.36
N SER A 62 -11.93 -18.88 17.54
CA SER A 62 -11.83 -17.53 16.95
C SER A 62 -11.05 -17.54 15.63
N ILE A 63 -11.31 -16.55 14.81
CA ILE A 63 -10.52 -16.26 13.64
C ILE A 63 -10.18 -14.78 13.59
N ARG A 64 -8.90 -14.48 13.40
CA ARG A 64 -8.38 -13.14 13.18
C ARG A 64 -7.84 -13.02 11.75
N ILE A 65 -8.14 -11.90 11.09
CA ILE A 65 -7.60 -11.57 9.78
C ILE A 65 -6.70 -10.37 9.93
N ASN A 66 -5.47 -10.46 9.41
CA ASN A 66 -4.52 -9.37 9.36
C ASN A 66 -4.58 -8.71 7.98
N PHE A 67 -4.80 -7.41 7.97
CA PHE A 67 -4.91 -6.59 6.76
C PHE A 67 -3.71 -5.63 6.66
N TYR A 68 -3.31 -5.35 5.45
CA TYR A 68 -2.54 -4.16 5.12
C TYR A 68 -3.44 -3.19 4.37
N LYS A 69 -3.71 -2.03 4.96
CA LYS A 69 -4.55 -0.99 4.39
C LYS A 69 -3.75 0.29 4.16
N ILE A 70 -3.99 0.97 3.05
CA ILE A 70 -3.50 2.32 2.78
C ILE A 70 -4.70 3.24 2.78
N LEU A 71 -4.65 4.20 3.70
CA LEU A 71 -5.70 5.19 3.90
C LEU A 71 -5.20 6.58 3.51
N ALA A 72 -6.05 7.39 2.94
CA ALA A 72 -5.78 8.80 2.67
C ALA A 72 -6.86 9.67 3.27
N LYS A 73 -6.50 10.90 3.64
CA LYS A 73 -7.49 11.87 4.10
C LYS A 73 -8.50 12.15 3.01
N LYS A 74 -9.77 11.91 3.29
CA LYS A 74 -10.89 12.03 2.36
C LYS A 74 -10.90 13.35 1.61
N LYS A 75 -10.60 14.45 2.31
CA LYS A 75 -10.51 15.80 1.73
C LYS A 75 -9.57 15.87 0.50
N TYR A 76 -8.41 15.21 0.54
CA TYR A 76 -7.47 15.27 -0.58
C TYR A 76 -7.99 14.47 -1.76
N ILE A 77 -8.54 13.30 -1.51
CA ILE A 77 -9.11 12.45 -2.57
C ILE A 77 -10.30 13.16 -3.23
N GLU A 78 -11.21 13.74 -2.45
CA GLU A 78 -12.36 14.49 -2.98
C GLU A 78 -11.95 15.66 -3.86
N ASN A 79 -10.86 16.38 -3.50
CA ASN A 79 -10.33 17.45 -4.34
C ASN A 79 -9.85 16.93 -5.71
N TYR A 80 -9.11 15.81 -5.74
CA TYR A 80 -8.69 15.19 -7.01
C TYR A 80 -9.88 14.72 -7.83
N LEU A 81 -10.84 14.05 -7.20
CA LEU A 81 -12.07 13.59 -7.85
C LEU A 81 -12.85 14.75 -8.46
N ALA A 82 -12.98 15.87 -7.72
CA ALA A 82 -13.67 17.07 -8.21
C ALA A 82 -12.98 17.71 -9.43
N ILE A 83 -11.65 17.71 -9.48
CA ILE A 83 -10.89 18.22 -10.63
C ILE A 83 -11.11 17.33 -11.86
N ILE A 84 -10.97 16.02 -11.70
CA ILE A 84 -11.09 15.04 -12.79
C ILE A 84 -12.53 15.02 -13.34
N SER A 85 -13.53 15.13 -12.47
CA SER A 85 -14.94 15.18 -12.90
C SER A 85 -15.25 16.42 -13.76
N LYS A 86 -14.60 17.57 -13.48
CA LYS A 86 -14.72 18.77 -14.35
C LYS A 86 -14.16 18.53 -15.76
N LEU A 87 -13.21 17.62 -15.91
CA LEU A 87 -12.66 17.23 -17.20
C LEU A 87 -13.52 16.15 -17.90
N LYS A 88 -14.65 15.77 -17.31
CA LYS A 88 -15.55 14.71 -17.79
C LYS A 88 -14.84 13.35 -17.98
N LEU A 89 -13.85 13.06 -17.16
CA LEU A 89 -13.14 11.79 -17.11
C LEU A 89 -13.72 10.91 -15.99
N ASN A 90 -13.78 9.62 -16.25
CA ASN A 90 -14.14 8.62 -15.26
C ASN A 90 -12.87 8.05 -14.63
N ILE A 91 -12.87 7.90 -13.30
CA ILE A 91 -11.81 7.22 -12.57
C ILE A 91 -12.27 5.78 -12.34
N GLU A 92 -11.48 4.84 -12.81
CA GLU A 92 -11.74 3.41 -12.53
C GLU A 92 -11.15 2.98 -11.20
N ASN A 93 -9.93 3.40 -10.91
CA ASN A 93 -9.21 3.04 -9.68
C ASN A 93 -8.25 4.14 -9.22
N ILE A 94 -7.97 4.14 -7.92
CA ILE A 94 -6.89 4.91 -7.29
C ILE A 94 -5.89 3.90 -6.75
N ILE A 95 -4.65 3.97 -7.22
CA ILE A 95 -3.60 3.00 -6.87
C ILE A 95 -2.43 3.76 -6.22
N PRO A 96 -1.91 3.30 -5.06
CA PRO A 96 -0.74 3.91 -4.45
C PRO A 96 0.51 3.78 -5.34
N THR A 97 1.33 4.84 -5.42
CA THR A 97 2.55 4.84 -6.24
C THR A 97 3.48 3.64 -5.98
N PRO A 98 3.81 3.26 -4.74
CA PRO A 98 4.66 2.08 -4.49
C PRO A 98 4.12 0.80 -5.13
N LEU A 99 2.80 0.61 -5.10
CA LEU A 99 2.16 -0.55 -5.72
C LEU A 99 2.19 -0.47 -7.25
N SER A 100 1.84 0.69 -7.84
CA SER A 100 1.78 0.83 -9.30
C SER A 100 3.17 0.68 -9.94
N THR A 101 4.21 1.29 -9.36
CA THR A 101 5.59 1.16 -9.83
C THR A 101 6.08 -0.29 -9.77
N SER A 102 5.83 -0.96 -8.64
CA SER A 102 6.27 -2.35 -8.48
C SER A 102 5.50 -3.33 -9.37
N LEU A 103 4.22 -3.10 -9.62
CA LEU A 103 3.44 -3.94 -10.54
C LEU A 103 3.93 -3.84 -11.99
N SER A 104 4.47 -2.67 -12.39
CA SER A 104 5.02 -2.47 -13.73
C SER A 104 6.45 -2.98 -13.89
N SER A 105 7.22 -3.08 -12.80
CA SER A 105 8.65 -3.40 -12.83
C SER A 105 8.95 -4.85 -12.46
N LEU A 106 8.17 -5.46 -11.56
CA LEU A 106 8.43 -6.79 -11.03
C LEU A 106 7.68 -7.88 -11.79
N THR A 107 8.37 -8.97 -12.05
CA THR A 107 7.79 -10.21 -12.56
C THR A 107 6.95 -10.91 -11.48
N LYS A 108 6.14 -11.90 -11.91
CA LYS A 108 5.36 -12.71 -10.97
C LYS A 108 6.26 -13.53 -10.04
N ASP A 109 7.34 -14.11 -10.57
CA ASP A 109 8.26 -14.97 -9.82
C ASP A 109 9.00 -14.18 -8.73
N GLU A 110 9.43 -12.94 -9.03
CA GLU A 110 10.05 -12.07 -8.04
C GLU A 110 9.09 -11.73 -6.90
N LYS A 111 7.83 -11.44 -7.20
CA LYS A 111 6.80 -11.18 -6.19
C LYS A 111 6.46 -12.41 -5.35
N ASP A 112 6.53 -13.60 -5.94
CA ASP A 112 6.26 -14.87 -5.24
C ASP A 112 7.41 -15.25 -4.30
N LEU A 113 8.64 -15.09 -4.75
CA LEU A 113 9.85 -15.36 -3.95
C LEU A 113 10.07 -14.37 -2.81
N GLY A 114 9.45 -13.21 -2.88
CA GLY A 114 9.66 -12.11 -1.94
C GLY A 114 10.67 -11.09 -2.45
N THR A 115 10.24 -9.85 -2.63
CA THR A 115 11.03 -8.80 -3.26
C THR A 115 10.74 -7.45 -2.63
N ILE A 116 11.79 -6.63 -2.54
CA ILE A 116 11.70 -5.22 -2.20
C ILE A 116 11.93 -4.41 -3.47
N CYS A 117 10.95 -3.58 -3.84
CA CYS A 117 11.06 -2.61 -4.93
C CYS A 117 11.26 -1.22 -4.33
N ILE A 118 12.30 -0.52 -4.77
CA ILE A 118 12.58 0.87 -4.38
C ILE A 118 12.47 1.73 -5.62
N ASP A 119 11.61 2.75 -5.55
CA ASP A 119 11.44 3.76 -6.58
C ASP A 119 12.07 5.08 -6.11
N LEU A 120 13.12 5.51 -6.80
CA LEU A 120 13.84 6.76 -6.53
C LEU A 120 13.36 7.86 -7.47
N GLY A 121 12.31 8.56 -7.07
CA GLY A 121 11.71 9.62 -7.85
C GLY A 121 12.42 10.98 -7.72
N HIS A 122 11.84 12.00 -8.35
CA HIS A 122 12.36 13.36 -8.28
C HIS A 122 12.20 14.00 -6.89
N SER A 123 11.00 13.98 -6.34
CA SER A 123 10.66 14.62 -5.07
C SER A 123 10.41 13.62 -3.94
N THR A 124 10.19 12.36 -4.28
CA THR A 124 9.85 11.30 -3.32
C THR A 124 10.61 10.03 -3.66
N SER A 125 10.91 9.25 -2.63
CA SER A 125 11.36 7.86 -2.79
C SER A 125 10.33 6.94 -2.13
N SER A 126 9.99 5.86 -2.80
CA SER A 126 9.01 4.91 -2.30
C SER A 126 9.56 3.49 -2.23
N ILE A 127 8.99 2.70 -1.32
CA ILE A 127 9.33 1.30 -1.14
C ILE A 127 8.06 0.45 -1.22
N ALA A 128 8.15 -0.71 -1.87
CA ALA A 128 7.13 -1.73 -1.91
C ALA A 128 7.74 -3.08 -1.54
N ILE A 129 7.07 -3.84 -0.67
CA ILE A 129 7.51 -5.17 -0.27
C ILE A 129 6.44 -6.18 -0.68
N PHE A 130 6.88 -7.22 -1.39
CA PHE A 130 6.07 -8.36 -1.78
C PHE A 130 6.53 -9.62 -1.08
N GLU A 131 5.60 -10.46 -0.71
CA GLU A 131 5.82 -11.79 -0.16
C GLU A 131 4.68 -12.71 -0.60
N ASN A 132 5.00 -13.90 -1.13
CA ASN A 132 4.00 -14.85 -1.65
C ASN A 132 3.02 -14.19 -2.63
N ASN A 133 3.54 -13.37 -3.55
CA ASN A 133 2.78 -12.61 -4.56
C ASN A 133 1.79 -11.58 -3.97
N LYS A 134 1.91 -11.26 -2.68
CA LYS A 134 1.08 -10.25 -1.99
C LYS A 134 1.89 -8.99 -1.72
N PHE A 135 1.29 -7.83 -1.96
CA PHE A 135 1.82 -6.56 -1.49
C PHE A 135 1.58 -6.46 0.02
N VAL A 136 2.65 -6.59 0.80
CA VAL A 136 2.58 -6.66 2.27
C VAL A 136 2.92 -5.34 2.95
N TYR A 137 3.67 -4.47 2.28
CA TYR A 137 4.03 -3.16 2.81
C TYR A 137 4.37 -2.19 1.68
N GLY A 138 4.06 -0.93 1.87
CA GLY A 138 4.52 0.18 1.03
C GLY A 138 4.54 1.48 1.81
N ASP A 139 5.55 2.30 1.54
CA ASP A 139 5.72 3.61 2.17
C ASP A 139 6.38 4.58 1.19
N THR A 140 6.27 5.88 1.49
CA THR A 140 6.84 6.94 0.66
C THR A 140 7.37 8.06 1.54
N ILE A 141 8.62 8.44 1.30
CA ILE A 141 9.26 9.57 1.97
C ILE A 141 9.43 10.76 1.02
N GLY A 142 9.38 11.97 1.55
CA GLY A 142 9.54 13.23 0.80
C GLY A 142 11.00 13.56 0.48
N VAL A 143 11.79 12.57 0.08
CA VAL A 143 13.20 12.72 -0.32
C VAL A 143 13.39 12.07 -1.68
N GLY A 144 13.99 12.79 -2.64
CA GLY A 144 14.21 12.30 -3.99
C GLY A 144 15.43 12.94 -4.64
N SER A 145 15.63 12.69 -5.91
CA SER A 145 16.81 13.19 -6.68
C SER A 145 16.93 14.73 -6.69
N ASN A 146 15.83 15.44 -6.49
CA ASN A 146 15.86 16.90 -6.34
C ASN A 146 16.64 17.36 -5.10
N ASN A 147 16.62 16.60 -4.01
CA ASN A 147 17.41 16.91 -2.83
C ASN A 147 18.92 16.89 -3.15
N VAL A 148 19.36 15.90 -3.94
CA VAL A 148 20.75 15.84 -4.43
C VAL A 148 21.10 17.06 -5.28
N THR A 149 20.20 17.46 -6.19
CA THR A 149 20.40 18.68 -7.01
C THR A 149 20.53 19.92 -6.17
N LEU A 150 19.69 20.08 -5.14
CA LEU A 150 19.75 21.21 -4.20
C LEU A 150 21.04 21.22 -3.38
N ASP A 151 21.52 20.05 -2.96
CA ASP A 151 22.76 19.93 -2.21
C ASP A 151 23.98 20.26 -3.08
N ILE A 152 24.01 19.82 -4.34
CA ILE A 152 25.04 20.21 -5.31
C ILE A 152 25.00 21.74 -5.53
N ALA A 153 23.81 22.32 -5.78
CA ALA A 153 23.66 23.75 -5.99
C ALA A 153 24.23 24.58 -4.82
N ARG A 154 23.95 24.15 -3.58
CA ARG A 154 24.48 24.78 -2.36
C ARG A 154 25.98 24.57 -2.22
N GLY A 155 26.45 23.32 -2.39
CA GLY A 155 27.85 22.95 -2.18
C GLY A 155 28.83 23.63 -3.12
N VAL A 156 28.43 23.82 -4.39
CA VAL A 156 29.27 24.51 -5.41
C VAL A 156 28.80 25.94 -5.72
N SER A 157 27.84 26.47 -4.96
CA SER A 157 27.31 27.84 -5.11
C SER A 157 26.87 28.16 -6.53
N THR A 158 26.07 27.27 -7.15
CA THR A 158 25.58 27.42 -8.52
C THR A 158 24.05 27.45 -8.60
N THR A 159 23.51 27.64 -9.80
CA THR A 159 22.07 27.59 -10.05
C THR A 159 21.56 26.14 -10.03
N ILE A 160 20.27 25.95 -9.75
CA ILE A 160 19.62 24.62 -9.76
C ILE A 160 19.78 23.94 -11.12
N ASP A 161 19.62 24.68 -12.23
CA ASP A 161 19.76 24.14 -13.58
C ASP A 161 21.20 23.65 -13.87
N SER A 162 22.20 24.40 -13.40
CA SER A 162 23.61 24.00 -13.53
C SER A 162 23.92 22.79 -12.63
N ALA A 163 23.36 22.73 -11.43
CA ALA A 163 23.49 21.59 -10.54
C ALA A 163 22.85 20.33 -11.10
N GLU A 164 21.68 20.45 -11.73
CA GLU A 164 21.00 19.33 -12.41
C GLU A 164 21.85 18.77 -13.56
N ARG A 165 22.48 19.66 -14.35
CA ARG A 165 23.44 19.24 -15.39
C ARG A 165 24.65 18.54 -14.81
N LEU A 166 25.23 19.06 -13.71
CA LEU A 166 26.35 18.42 -13.03
C LEU A 166 25.96 17.01 -12.53
N LYS A 167 24.81 16.90 -11.89
CA LYS A 167 24.29 15.60 -11.42
C LYS A 167 24.17 14.60 -12.57
N THR A 168 23.57 15.00 -13.70
CA THR A 168 23.36 14.10 -14.85
C THR A 168 24.63 13.73 -15.62
N LEU A 169 25.68 14.56 -15.55
CA LEU A 169 26.96 14.30 -16.22
C LEU A 169 27.89 13.39 -15.40
N TYR A 170 27.76 13.40 -14.08
CA TYR A 170 28.68 12.72 -13.16
C TYR A 170 28.03 11.67 -12.27
N SER A 171 26.77 11.30 -12.50
CA SER A 171 26.05 10.22 -11.75
C SER A 171 26.09 8.90 -12.50
#